data_e87ff0e1cdcdccf13322bedc069f5783
#
_entry.id   e87ff0e1cdcdccf13322bedc069f5783
#
_cell.length_a   1.000
_cell.length_b   1.000
_cell.length_c   1.000
_cell.angle_alpha   90.00
_cell.angle_beta   90.00
_cell.angle_gamma   90.00
#
_symmetry.space_group_name_H-M   'P 1'
#
loop_
_entity.id
_entity.type
_entity.pdbx_description
1 polymer ?
#
loop_
_entity_poly.entity_id
_entity_poly.type
_entity_poly.pdbx_seq_one_letter_code
_entity_poly.pdbx_strand_id
1 'polypeptide(L)'
;MRKTLAAVLFSSCLMPVSTAFAAELDFNGNFVNDNDVVRIDFNVATDDFVTLFSSSWINGGFDPILTLWDSAGNLILEQDDGGITGTQQVNGIDFGYGEFDSFLNIFLEAGSYIATLTQFDNFSASFQLSDGFLRADPFFTSAFGCSNGQFCEGSLVDSNGDFVEPNRTSAWEFHLLNVDSAQLNNVPEPSAMVLLGIAGMAIAAGRRGRLQTQTVAI
;
A
#
# COMPACT_ATOMS: atom_id res chain seq x y z
N MET A 1 34.68 45.27 54.77
CA MET A 1 33.76 45.11 53.62
C MET A 1 34.23 43.88 52.83
N ARG A 2 33.54 42.74 52.97
CA ARG A 2 33.83 41.50 52.22
C ARG A 2 32.88 41.49 51.00
N LYS A 3 33.46 41.46 49.78
CA LYS A 3 32.73 41.33 48.55
C LYS A 3 32.59 39.82 48.22
N THR A 4 31.35 39.32 48.26
CA THR A 4 31.00 37.98 47.85
C THR A 4 30.82 37.95 46.32
N LEU A 5 31.63 37.18 45.62
CA LEU A 5 31.50 36.94 44.18
C LEU A 5 30.58 35.75 44.01
N ALA A 6 29.41 35.95 43.38
CA ALA A 6 28.50 34.88 43.00
C ALA A 6 28.90 34.33 41.61
N ALA A 7 29.34 33.09 41.57
CA ALA A 7 29.58 32.38 40.32
C ALA A 7 28.26 31.77 39.78
N VAL A 8 27.82 32.24 38.63
CA VAL A 8 26.69 31.66 37.91
C VAL A 8 27.20 30.50 37.01
N LEU A 9 26.87 29.27 37.40
CA LEU A 9 27.12 28.09 36.57
C LEU A 9 26.06 28.03 35.49
N PHE A 10 26.48 28.23 34.23
CA PHE A 10 25.66 27.94 33.05
C PHE A 10 25.75 26.43 32.76
N SER A 11 24.72 25.67 33.11
CA SER A 11 24.59 24.29 32.74
C SER A 11 24.07 24.24 31.29
N SER A 12 24.97 24.02 30.33
CA SER A 12 24.58 23.74 28.92
C SER A 12 24.00 22.34 28.85
N CYS A 13 22.68 22.23 28.69
CA CYS A 13 22.00 20.98 28.39
C CYS A 13 22.31 20.62 26.93
N LEU A 14 23.29 19.74 26.69
CA LEU A 14 23.49 19.11 25.40
C LEU A 14 22.32 18.13 25.18
N MET A 15 21.34 18.53 24.33
CA MET A 15 20.36 17.58 23.84
C MET A 15 21.06 16.65 22.84
N PRO A 16 20.88 15.32 22.96
CA PRO A 16 21.37 14.41 21.93
C PRO A 16 20.61 14.70 20.63
N VAL A 17 21.32 15.06 19.58
CA VAL A 17 20.78 15.10 18.22
C VAL A 17 20.61 13.65 17.79
N SER A 18 19.37 13.16 17.77
CA SER A 18 19.04 11.87 17.19
C SER A 18 19.20 12.03 15.67
N THR A 19 20.22 11.44 15.08
CA THR A 19 20.30 11.29 13.63
C THR A 19 19.28 10.21 13.24
N ALA A 20 18.16 10.59 12.64
CA ALA A 20 17.31 9.66 11.94
C ALA A 20 18.10 9.13 10.75
N PHE A 21 18.30 7.83 10.68
CA PHE A 21 18.79 7.16 9.48
C PHE A 21 17.59 6.82 8.63
N ALA A 22 17.66 7.08 7.33
CA ALA A 22 16.67 6.61 6.38
C ALA A 22 16.57 5.09 6.48
N ALA A 23 15.35 4.57 6.62
CA ALA A 23 15.10 3.15 6.72
C ALA A 23 14.92 2.53 5.34
N GLU A 24 15.31 1.29 5.25
CA GLU A 24 15.00 0.39 4.13
C GLU A 24 14.00 -0.63 4.67
N LEU A 25 12.82 -0.71 4.06
CA LEU A 25 11.70 -1.50 4.56
C LEU A 25 11.20 -2.45 3.48
N ASP A 26 10.88 -3.66 3.92
CA ASP A 26 10.39 -4.77 3.11
C ASP A 26 9.06 -5.27 3.65
N PHE A 27 8.08 -5.44 2.75
CA PHE A 27 6.75 -5.92 3.04
C PHE A 27 6.38 -7.02 2.05
N ASN A 28 5.75 -8.07 2.52
CA ASN A 28 5.29 -9.17 1.67
C ASN A 28 4.01 -9.80 2.22
N GLY A 29 3.31 -10.52 1.37
CA GLY A 29 2.08 -11.19 1.73
C GLY A 29 1.42 -11.92 0.58
N ASN A 30 0.13 -12.19 0.74
CA ASN A 30 -0.69 -12.79 -0.29
C ASN A 30 -2.05 -12.07 -0.34
N PHE A 31 -2.54 -11.81 -1.54
CA PHE A 31 -3.91 -11.40 -1.77
C PHE A 31 -4.86 -12.59 -1.58
N VAL A 32 -6.08 -12.32 -1.17
CA VAL A 32 -7.17 -13.30 -1.14
C VAL A 32 -7.97 -13.22 -2.43
N ASN A 33 -8.16 -12.00 -2.93
CA ASN A 33 -8.93 -11.70 -4.12
C ASN A 33 -8.08 -10.88 -5.11
N ASP A 34 -8.42 -10.95 -6.40
CA ASP A 34 -7.73 -10.18 -7.44
C ASP A 34 -7.82 -8.66 -7.21
N ASN A 35 -8.89 -8.19 -6.59
CA ASN A 35 -9.13 -6.76 -6.31
C ASN A 35 -8.65 -6.28 -4.95
N ASP A 36 -7.91 -7.10 -4.21
CA ASP A 36 -7.31 -6.69 -2.94
C ASP A 36 -6.32 -5.52 -3.15
N VAL A 37 -6.17 -4.70 -2.12
CA VAL A 37 -5.30 -3.54 -2.12
C VAL A 37 -4.39 -3.59 -0.90
N VAL A 38 -3.09 -3.61 -1.14
CA VAL A 38 -2.11 -3.31 -0.10
C VAL A 38 -2.01 -1.81 0.04
N ARG A 39 -2.02 -1.31 1.26
CA ARG A 39 -1.76 0.08 1.58
C ARG A 39 -0.63 0.19 2.59
N ILE A 40 0.34 1.04 2.27
CA ILE A 40 1.46 1.34 3.14
C ILE A 40 1.51 2.85 3.33
N ASP A 41 1.35 3.29 4.58
CA ASP A 41 1.56 4.68 4.97
C ASP A 41 3.01 4.85 5.37
N PHE A 42 3.71 5.85 4.82
CA PHE A 42 5.12 6.09 5.11
C PHE A 42 5.42 7.58 5.33
N ASN A 43 6.58 7.85 5.94
CA ASN A 43 7.02 9.20 6.25
C ASN A 43 8.44 9.45 5.74
N VAL A 44 8.65 10.64 5.19
CA VAL A 44 9.94 11.20 4.77
C VAL A 44 10.22 12.42 5.65
N ALA A 45 11.24 12.34 6.51
CA ALA A 45 11.54 13.41 7.47
C ALA A 45 12.29 14.59 6.84
N THR A 46 13.03 14.34 5.79
CA THR A 46 13.79 15.34 5.01
C THR A 46 13.61 15.10 3.54
N ASP A 47 13.61 16.16 2.74
CA ASP A 47 13.53 16.08 1.29
C ASP A 47 14.58 15.12 0.74
N ASP A 48 14.17 14.06 0.04
CA ASP A 48 15.09 13.05 -0.51
C ASP A 48 14.49 12.32 -1.73
N PHE A 49 15.35 11.57 -2.42
CA PHE A 49 14.93 10.59 -3.41
C PHE A 49 14.51 9.30 -2.68
N VAL A 50 13.24 8.94 -2.83
CA VAL A 50 12.66 7.71 -2.30
C VAL A 50 12.54 6.70 -3.44
N THR A 51 12.94 5.44 -3.18
CA THR A 51 12.72 4.35 -4.11
C THR A 51 11.60 3.45 -3.58
N LEU A 52 10.61 3.20 -4.44
CA LEU A 52 9.50 2.28 -4.22
C LEU A 52 9.54 1.26 -5.36
N PHE A 53 9.53 -0.02 -5.04
CA PHE A 53 9.50 -1.04 -6.09
C PHE A 53 8.85 -2.33 -5.59
N SER A 54 8.37 -3.16 -6.53
CA SER A 54 7.90 -4.51 -6.27
C SER A 54 8.93 -5.55 -6.73
N SER A 55 8.87 -6.73 -6.17
CA SER A 55 9.49 -7.94 -6.67
C SER A 55 8.47 -9.08 -6.78
N SER A 56 7.20 -8.73 -6.88
CA SER A 56 6.09 -9.67 -6.96
C SER A 56 6.19 -10.53 -8.22
N TRP A 57 6.30 -9.89 -9.38
CA TRP A 57 6.35 -10.57 -10.67
C TRP A 57 7.54 -11.51 -10.81
N ILE A 58 8.75 -11.03 -10.53
CA ILE A 58 9.98 -11.81 -10.68
C ILE A 58 9.99 -13.06 -9.79
N ASN A 59 9.28 -13.01 -8.66
CA ASN A 59 9.14 -14.10 -7.69
C ASN A 59 7.91 -14.99 -7.94
N GLY A 60 7.20 -14.82 -9.07
CA GLY A 60 6.06 -15.66 -9.45
C GLY A 60 4.71 -15.19 -8.92
N GLY A 61 4.65 -14.02 -8.31
CA GLY A 61 3.43 -13.30 -7.95
C GLY A 61 2.74 -12.65 -9.17
N PHE A 62 1.68 -11.91 -8.95
CA PHE A 62 0.95 -11.19 -9.97
C PHE A 62 1.74 -9.98 -10.50
N ASP A 63 1.26 -9.38 -11.58
CA ASP A 63 1.72 -8.13 -12.17
C ASP A 63 1.23 -6.94 -11.32
N PRO A 64 2.11 -6.19 -10.63
CA PRO A 64 1.70 -5.19 -9.66
C PRO A 64 1.60 -3.79 -10.24
N ILE A 65 0.53 -3.06 -9.94
CA ILE A 65 0.40 -1.62 -10.14
C ILE A 65 0.76 -0.92 -8.84
N LEU A 66 1.73 -0.01 -8.90
CA LEU A 66 2.15 0.82 -7.78
C LEU A 66 1.59 2.23 -7.93
N THR A 67 0.83 2.69 -6.92
CA THR A 67 0.30 4.05 -6.90
C THR A 67 0.81 4.79 -5.68
N LEU A 68 1.32 6.01 -5.89
CA LEU A 68 1.79 6.93 -4.85
C LEU A 68 0.80 8.08 -4.68
N TRP A 69 0.45 8.36 -3.42
CA TRP A 69 -0.49 9.39 -3.01
C TRP A 69 0.14 10.30 -1.95
N ASP A 70 -0.32 11.56 -1.90
CA ASP A 70 -0.04 12.42 -0.77
C ASP A 70 -0.84 12.00 0.49
N SER A 71 -0.58 12.64 1.62
CA SER A 71 -1.27 12.32 2.89
C SER A 71 -2.78 12.61 2.88
N ALA A 72 -3.25 13.44 1.95
CA ALA A 72 -4.67 13.73 1.75
C ALA A 72 -5.35 12.74 0.78
N GLY A 73 -4.58 11.83 0.18
CA GLY A 73 -5.04 10.85 -0.80
C GLY A 73 -5.12 11.39 -2.22
N ASN A 74 -4.45 12.51 -2.54
CA ASN A 74 -4.34 12.95 -3.93
C ASN A 74 -3.27 12.14 -4.66
N LEU A 75 -3.57 11.73 -5.88
CA LEU A 75 -2.65 10.98 -6.74
C LEU A 75 -1.41 11.82 -7.08
N ILE A 76 -0.23 11.27 -6.79
CA ILE A 76 1.05 11.82 -7.21
C ILE A 76 1.52 11.13 -8.49
N LEU A 77 1.56 9.80 -8.48
CA LEU A 77 2.01 8.98 -9.60
C LEU A 77 1.38 7.59 -9.52
N GLU A 78 1.09 7.00 -10.66
CA GLU A 78 0.70 5.60 -10.80
C GLU A 78 1.57 4.95 -11.87
N GLN A 79 2.10 3.77 -11.59
CA GLN A 79 2.93 3.00 -12.50
C GLN A 79 2.50 1.55 -12.49
N ASP A 80 2.26 1.04 -13.68
CA ASP A 80 1.98 -0.35 -13.96
C ASP A 80 3.31 -1.10 -14.09
N ASP A 81 3.96 -1.02 -15.25
CA ASP A 81 5.26 -1.65 -15.48
C ASP A 81 6.43 -0.69 -15.23
N GLY A 82 7.46 -1.16 -14.52
CA GLY A 82 8.74 -0.45 -14.45
C GLY A 82 9.49 -0.44 -15.77
N GLY A 83 9.21 -1.42 -16.63
CA GLY A 83 9.82 -1.55 -17.97
C GLY A 83 11.33 -1.81 -17.91
N ILE A 84 11.88 -2.13 -16.75
CA ILE A 84 13.29 -2.39 -16.51
C ILE A 84 13.45 -3.66 -15.65
N THR A 85 14.58 -4.29 -15.77
CA THR A 85 14.98 -5.40 -14.89
C THR A 85 16.23 -5.03 -14.13
N GLY A 86 16.34 -5.47 -12.90
CA GLY A 86 17.51 -5.16 -12.08
C GLY A 86 17.46 -5.80 -10.71
N THR A 87 18.31 -5.25 -9.84
CA THR A 87 18.41 -5.67 -8.43
C THR A 87 18.61 -4.43 -7.58
N GLN A 88 17.88 -4.34 -6.48
CA GLN A 88 18.06 -3.36 -5.43
C GLN A 88 18.38 -4.05 -4.12
N GLN A 89 19.26 -3.43 -3.34
CA GLN A 89 19.59 -3.93 -2.02
C GLN A 89 18.68 -3.26 -0.98
N VAL A 90 18.09 -4.10 -0.12
CA VAL A 90 17.26 -3.67 1.02
C VAL A 90 17.79 -4.36 2.26
N ASN A 91 18.25 -3.60 3.24
CA ASN A 91 18.87 -4.12 4.48
C ASN A 91 20.00 -5.15 4.23
N GLY A 92 20.77 -4.98 3.16
CA GLY A 92 21.85 -5.87 2.78
C GLY A 92 21.42 -7.15 2.07
N ILE A 93 20.14 -7.29 1.72
CA ILE A 93 19.58 -8.38 0.92
C ILE A 93 19.28 -7.86 -0.48
N ASP A 94 19.71 -8.61 -1.50
CA ASP A 94 19.45 -8.27 -2.90
C ASP A 94 18.06 -8.77 -3.32
N PHE A 95 17.21 -7.84 -3.77
CA PHE A 95 15.89 -8.11 -4.34
C PHE A 95 15.91 -7.80 -5.84
N GLY A 96 15.56 -8.81 -6.65
CA GLY A 96 15.37 -8.65 -8.08
C GLY A 96 14.03 -8.00 -8.40
N TYR A 97 13.95 -7.31 -9.53
CA TYR A 97 12.69 -6.88 -10.13
C TYR A 97 12.72 -7.12 -11.63
N GLY A 98 11.58 -7.52 -12.18
CA GLY A 98 11.38 -7.79 -13.60
C GLY A 98 10.76 -6.60 -14.34
N GLU A 99 10.56 -6.76 -15.65
CA GLU A 99 9.99 -5.70 -16.49
C GLU A 99 8.52 -5.39 -16.16
N PHE A 100 7.78 -6.38 -15.62
CA PHE A 100 6.40 -6.23 -15.15
C PHE A 100 6.31 -5.93 -13.65
N ASP A 101 7.44 -5.75 -12.95
CA ASP A 101 7.45 -5.18 -11.61
C ASP A 101 7.46 -3.66 -11.69
N SER A 102 6.69 -3.00 -10.84
CA SER A 102 6.70 -1.54 -10.74
C SER A 102 7.98 -1.04 -10.07
N PHE A 103 8.58 0.03 -10.59
CA PHE A 103 9.78 0.66 -10.03
C PHE A 103 9.74 2.17 -10.13
N LEU A 104 9.72 2.85 -8.99
CA LEU A 104 9.74 4.31 -8.89
C LEU A 104 10.98 4.77 -8.12
N ASN A 105 11.69 5.76 -8.67
CA ASN A 105 12.65 6.57 -7.93
C ASN A 105 12.24 8.03 -8.09
N ILE A 106 11.75 8.65 -7.02
CA ILE A 106 11.09 9.96 -7.06
C ILE A 106 11.59 10.85 -5.92
N PHE A 107 11.81 12.14 -6.22
CA PHE A 107 12.10 13.12 -5.19
C PHE A 107 10.81 13.50 -4.45
N LEU A 108 10.82 13.35 -3.13
CA LEU A 108 9.71 13.72 -2.25
C LEU A 108 10.18 14.77 -1.23
N GLU A 109 9.34 15.76 -0.99
CA GLU A 109 9.53 16.70 0.10
C GLU A 109 9.25 16.00 1.44
N ALA A 110 9.75 16.57 2.54
CA ALA A 110 9.47 16.07 3.88
C ALA A 110 7.95 16.04 4.14
N GLY A 111 7.41 14.88 4.49
CA GLY A 111 5.97 14.71 4.64
C GLY A 111 5.55 13.26 4.84
N SER A 112 4.24 13.07 4.93
CA SER A 112 3.61 11.74 5.00
C SER A 112 2.97 11.41 3.66
N TYR A 113 3.10 10.16 3.25
CA TYR A 113 2.66 9.65 1.95
C TYR A 113 1.98 8.30 2.11
N ILE A 114 1.27 7.90 1.08
CA ILE A 114 0.61 6.60 0.99
C ILE A 114 1.08 5.93 -0.31
N ALA A 115 1.50 4.68 -0.22
CA ALA A 115 1.69 3.82 -1.37
C ALA A 115 0.60 2.75 -1.38
N THR A 116 0.07 2.43 -2.55
CA THR A 116 -0.83 1.29 -2.74
C THR A 116 -0.29 0.35 -3.80
N LEU A 117 -0.49 -0.96 -3.58
CA LEU A 117 -0.17 -2.00 -4.54
C LEU A 117 -1.46 -2.75 -4.88
N THR A 118 -1.75 -2.88 -6.16
CA THR A 118 -2.88 -3.64 -6.71
C THR A 118 -2.38 -4.55 -7.83
N GLN A 119 -3.19 -5.53 -8.23
CA GLN A 119 -2.90 -6.36 -9.39
C GLN A 119 -3.32 -5.64 -10.68
N PHE A 120 -2.59 -5.83 -11.77
CA PHE A 120 -3.03 -5.49 -13.12
C PHE A 120 -4.39 -6.15 -13.42
N ASP A 121 -5.37 -5.49 -13.82
CA ASP A 121 -5.73 -4.21 -14.42
C ASP A 121 -6.60 -3.38 -13.40
N ASN A 122 -6.20 -3.38 -12.10
CA ASN A 122 -6.93 -2.70 -11.03
C ASN A 122 -6.32 -1.34 -10.71
N PHE A 123 -6.34 -0.43 -11.69
CA PHE A 123 -5.86 0.95 -11.56
C PHE A 123 -6.71 1.78 -10.59
N SER A 124 -6.18 2.91 -10.15
CA SER A 124 -6.94 3.89 -9.39
C SER A 124 -8.18 4.36 -10.19
N ALA A 125 -9.34 4.48 -9.52
CA ALA A 125 -10.58 4.91 -10.18
C ALA A 125 -10.56 6.41 -10.54
N SER A 126 -9.74 7.20 -9.85
CA SER A 126 -9.61 8.65 -10.07
C SER A 126 -8.31 9.19 -9.49
N PHE A 127 -8.19 10.52 -9.41
CA PHE A 127 -7.08 11.22 -8.76
C PHE A 127 -7.23 11.30 -7.22
N GLN A 128 -8.19 10.58 -6.63
CA GLN A 128 -8.45 10.53 -5.20
C GLN A 128 -8.48 9.08 -4.71
N LEU A 129 -7.67 8.74 -3.71
CA LEU A 129 -7.64 7.40 -3.10
C LEU A 129 -9.03 7.00 -2.53
N SER A 130 -9.81 7.96 -2.04
CA SER A 130 -11.16 7.73 -1.51
C SER A 130 -12.16 7.20 -2.54
N ASP A 131 -11.88 7.38 -3.83
CA ASP A 131 -12.75 6.89 -4.92
C ASP A 131 -12.48 5.41 -5.25
N GLY A 132 -11.42 4.83 -4.65
CA GLY A 132 -11.06 3.42 -4.77
C GLY A 132 -10.39 3.07 -6.09
N PHE A 133 -10.61 1.84 -6.53
CA PHE A 133 -9.97 1.24 -7.70
C PHE A 133 -11.00 0.73 -8.70
N LEU A 134 -10.58 0.49 -9.95
CA LEU A 134 -11.48 0.20 -11.06
C LEU A 134 -12.18 -1.16 -10.95
N ARG A 135 -11.57 -2.14 -10.29
CA ARG A 135 -12.07 -3.52 -10.25
C ARG A 135 -12.81 -3.81 -8.95
N ALA A 136 -14.13 -3.95 -9.03
CA ALA A 136 -14.97 -4.33 -7.90
C ALA A 136 -15.19 -5.84 -7.77
N ASP A 137 -14.97 -6.60 -8.86
CA ASP A 137 -15.11 -8.07 -8.87
C ASP A 137 -13.89 -8.72 -8.24
N PRO A 138 -14.04 -9.54 -7.18
CA PRO A 138 -12.93 -10.24 -6.52
C PRO A 138 -12.26 -11.31 -7.39
N PHE A 139 -12.84 -11.63 -8.55
CA PHE A 139 -12.34 -12.62 -9.50
C PHE A 139 -12.19 -12.04 -10.92
N PHE A 140 -11.92 -10.75 -11.04
CA PHE A 140 -11.96 -10.07 -12.34
C PHE A 140 -10.96 -10.64 -13.35
N THR A 141 -9.81 -11.17 -12.90
CA THR A 141 -8.81 -11.76 -13.78
C THR A 141 -9.24 -13.10 -14.39
N SER A 142 -10.29 -13.74 -13.86
CA SER A 142 -10.85 -14.98 -14.44
C SER A 142 -11.27 -14.82 -15.89
N ALA A 143 -11.60 -13.60 -16.32
CA ALA A 143 -11.93 -13.25 -17.71
C ALA A 143 -10.71 -13.27 -18.65
N PHE A 144 -9.49 -13.28 -18.13
CA PHE A 144 -8.25 -13.27 -18.92
C PHE A 144 -7.87 -14.66 -19.45
N GLY A 145 -8.57 -15.71 -19.02
CA GLY A 145 -8.52 -17.03 -19.66
C GLY A 145 -7.46 -17.98 -19.10
N CYS A 146 -6.94 -17.75 -17.92
CA CYS A 146 -6.03 -18.65 -17.24
C CYS A 146 -6.74 -19.84 -16.58
N SER A 147 -6.00 -20.93 -16.38
CA SER A 147 -6.55 -22.17 -15.83
C SER A 147 -6.84 -22.11 -14.32
N ASN A 148 -6.16 -21.24 -13.58
CA ASN A 148 -6.34 -21.07 -12.13
C ASN A 148 -7.52 -20.16 -11.75
N GLY A 149 -8.07 -19.37 -12.68
CA GLY A 149 -9.25 -18.55 -12.50
C GLY A 149 -9.05 -17.27 -11.66
N GLN A 150 -7.86 -17.04 -11.09
CA GLN A 150 -7.44 -15.84 -10.36
C GLN A 150 -5.96 -15.57 -10.65
N PHE A 151 -5.52 -14.33 -10.39
CA PHE A 151 -4.14 -13.90 -10.60
C PHE A 151 -3.64 -14.25 -12.00
N CYS A 152 -4.46 -13.91 -12.98
CA CYS A 152 -4.26 -14.22 -14.39
C CYS A 152 -3.87 -12.93 -15.12
N GLU A 153 -2.79 -13.00 -15.90
CA GLU A 153 -2.27 -11.86 -16.66
C GLU A 153 -2.60 -11.93 -18.16
N GLY A 154 -3.42 -12.90 -18.56
CA GLY A 154 -3.80 -13.05 -19.96
C GLY A 154 -2.66 -13.53 -20.85
N SER A 155 -2.67 -13.10 -22.10
CA SER A 155 -1.63 -13.46 -23.08
C SER A 155 -0.54 -12.39 -23.10
N LEU A 156 0.44 -12.51 -22.21
CA LEU A 156 1.58 -11.61 -22.14
C LEU A 156 2.70 -12.07 -23.09
N VAL A 157 3.41 -11.08 -23.62
CA VAL A 157 4.67 -11.27 -24.33
C VAL A 157 5.70 -10.34 -23.72
N ASP A 158 6.87 -10.85 -23.39
CA ASP A 158 7.95 -10.04 -22.87
C ASP A 158 8.57 -9.11 -23.94
N SER A 159 9.54 -8.30 -23.56
CA SER A 159 10.22 -7.35 -24.45
C SER A 159 10.96 -8.04 -25.62
N ASN A 160 11.24 -9.34 -25.53
CA ASN A 160 11.84 -10.14 -26.59
C ASN A 160 10.78 -10.73 -27.57
N GLY A 161 9.50 -10.62 -27.22
CA GLY A 161 8.38 -11.21 -27.95
C GLY A 161 8.11 -12.66 -27.59
N ASP A 162 8.67 -13.16 -26.48
CA ASP A 162 8.42 -14.50 -25.97
C ASP A 162 7.17 -14.52 -25.09
N PHE A 163 6.38 -15.61 -25.20
CA PHE A 163 5.18 -15.79 -24.40
C PHE A 163 5.54 -15.98 -22.92
N VAL A 164 4.87 -15.23 -22.05
CA VAL A 164 5.00 -15.32 -20.60
C VAL A 164 3.81 -16.09 -20.03
N GLU A 165 4.07 -16.96 -19.05
CA GLU A 165 3.03 -17.77 -18.40
C GLU A 165 1.96 -16.87 -17.78
N PRO A 166 0.69 -17.05 -18.16
CA PRO A 166 -0.39 -16.18 -17.71
C PRO A 166 -0.87 -16.50 -16.29
N ASN A 167 -0.60 -17.73 -15.78
CA ASN A 167 -0.99 -18.13 -14.43
C ASN A 167 0.04 -17.62 -13.42
N ARG A 168 -0.38 -16.72 -12.56
CA ARG A 168 0.46 -16.18 -11.50
C ARG A 168 -0.07 -16.61 -10.14
N THR A 169 0.55 -16.15 -9.07
CA THR A 169 0.13 -16.40 -7.69
C THR A 169 -0.34 -15.12 -7.01
N SER A 170 -0.99 -15.26 -5.86
CA SER A 170 -1.43 -14.14 -5.03
C SER A 170 -0.30 -13.45 -4.27
N ALA A 171 0.93 -13.95 -4.38
CA ALA A 171 2.06 -13.42 -3.62
C ALA A 171 2.43 -12.00 -4.10
N TRP A 172 2.70 -11.12 -3.15
CA TRP A 172 3.21 -9.79 -3.40
C TRP A 172 4.40 -9.47 -2.50
N GLU A 173 5.30 -8.65 -3.01
CA GLU A 173 6.47 -8.17 -2.29
C GLU A 173 6.74 -6.72 -2.71
N PHE A 174 6.92 -5.84 -1.72
CA PHE A 174 7.03 -4.41 -1.91
C PHE A 174 8.11 -3.81 -1.01
N HIS A 175 8.92 -2.94 -1.57
CA HIS A 175 10.11 -2.38 -0.93
C HIS A 175 10.10 -0.86 -0.95
N LEU A 176 10.57 -0.27 0.14
CA LEU A 176 10.72 1.18 0.34
C LEU A 176 12.14 1.47 0.80
N LEU A 177 12.83 2.37 0.10
CA LEU A 177 14.17 2.83 0.42
C LEU A 177 14.17 4.34 0.66
N ASN A 178 14.99 4.80 1.59
CA ASN A 178 15.16 6.19 1.96
C ASN A 178 13.89 6.82 2.57
N VAL A 179 13.17 6.07 3.40
CA VAL A 179 12.04 6.54 4.20
C VAL A 179 12.41 6.51 5.68
N ASP A 180 11.74 7.29 6.54
CA ASP A 180 12.01 7.28 7.98
C ASP A 180 11.21 6.22 8.71
N SER A 181 10.00 5.93 8.23
CA SER A 181 9.13 4.89 8.75
C SER A 181 8.06 4.51 7.73
N ALA A 182 7.58 3.27 7.81
CA ALA A 182 6.40 2.86 7.07
C ALA A 182 5.58 1.86 7.89
N GLN A 183 4.30 1.79 7.61
CA GLN A 183 3.35 0.90 8.25
C GLN A 183 2.40 0.31 7.22
N LEU A 184 2.28 -1.01 7.23
CA LEU A 184 1.26 -1.71 6.46
C LEU A 184 -0.11 -1.48 7.11
N ASN A 185 -1.02 -0.87 6.36
CA ASN A 185 -2.39 -0.64 6.75
C ASN A 185 -3.29 -1.47 5.84
N ASN A 186 -3.84 -2.56 6.36
CA ASN A 186 -4.87 -3.29 5.64
C ASN A 186 -6.10 -2.40 5.52
N VAL A 187 -6.46 -2.01 4.30
CA VAL A 187 -7.73 -1.32 4.03
C VAL A 187 -8.83 -2.37 4.18
N PRO A 188 -9.75 -2.25 5.17
CA PRO A 188 -10.90 -3.15 5.19
C PRO A 188 -11.69 -2.96 3.91
N GLU A 189 -11.99 -4.05 3.21
CA GLU A 189 -12.82 -4.06 2.01
C GLU A 189 -14.08 -3.18 2.18
N PRO A 190 -14.43 -2.31 1.23
CA PRO A 190 -15.65 -1.48 1.31
C PRO A 190 -16.92 -2.30 1.56
N SER A 191 -16.95 -3.57 1.11
CA SER A 191 -18.03 -4.52 1.33
C SER A 191 -18.25 -4.89 2.80
N ALA A 192 -17.20 -4.99 3.62
CA ALA A 192 -17.33 -5.31 5.05
C ALA A 192 -18.00 -4.16 5.83
N MET A 193 -17.71 -2.91 5.50
CA MET A 193 -18.33 -1.73 6.12
C MET A 193 -19.79 -1.58 5.69
N VAL A 194 -20.12 -1.86 4.43
CA VAL A 194 -21.50 -1.84 3.93
C VAL A 194 -22.32 -2.97 4.55
N LEU A 195 -21.76 -4.18 4.67
CA LEU A 195 -22.46 -5.31 5.33
C LEU A 195 -22.70 -5.03 6.82
N LEU A 196 -21.75 -4.46 7.54
CA LEU A 196 -21.91 -4.06 8.94
C LEU A 196 -22.99 -2.97 9.09
N GLY A 197 -23.05 -2.01 8.17
CA GLY A 197 -24.08 -0.98 8.12
C GLY A 197 -25.46 -1.55 7.89
N ILE A 198 -25.63 -2.46 6.94
CA ILE A 198 -26.90 -3.13 6.62
C ILE A 198 -27.34 -4.04 7.77
N ALA A 199 -26.43 -4.81 8.36
CA ALA A 199 -26.73 -5.65 9.51
C ALA A 199 -27.15 -4.82 10.74
N GLY A 200 -26.51 -3.68 10.99
CA GLY A 200 -26.85 -2.74 12.04
C GLY A 200 -28.25 -2.15 11.86
N MET A 201 -28.62 -1.77 10.63
CA MET A 201 -29.95 -1.26 10.30
C MET A 201 -31.05 -2.34 10.45
N ALA A 202 -30.77 -3.59 10.06
CA ALA A 202 -31.71 -4.69 10.20
C ALA A 202 -32.00 -5.02 11.67
N ILE A 203 -30.97 -4.99 12.54
CA ILE A 203 -31.09 -5.18 13.99
C ILE A 203 -31.89 -4.03 14.62
N ALA A 204 -31.67 -2.80 14.22
CA ALA A 204 -32.39 -1.64 14.72
C ALA A 204 -33.88 -1.64 14.31
N ALA A 205 -34.20 -2.06 13.07
CA ALA A 205 -35.55 -2.22 12.57
C ALA A 205 -36.30 -3.37 13.28
N GLY A 206 -35.61 -4.50 13.51
CA GLY A 206 -36.20 -5.65 14.22
C GLY A 206 -36.53 -5.37 15.69
N ARG A 207 -35.77 -4.51 16.37
CA ARG A 207 -36.07 -4.08 17.74
C ARG A 207 -37.28 -3.14 17.81
N ARG A 208 -37.51 -2.25 16.82
CA ARG A 208 -38.69 -1.38 16.77
C ARG A 208 -39.98 -2.17 16.52
N GLY A 209 -39.95 -3.21 15.73
CA GLY A 209 -41.12 -4.08 15.50
C GLY A 209 -41.59 -4.87 16.73
N ARG A 210 -40.65 -5.25 17.64
CA ARG A 210 -41.02 -5.97 18.89
C ARG A 210 -41.64 -5.08 19.97
N LEU A 211 -41.40 -3.76 19.97
CA LEU A 211 -42.00 -2.84 20.95
C LEU A 211 -43.42 -2.45 20.63
N GLN A 212 -43.92 -2.64 19.40
CA GLN A 212 -45.28 -2.32 19.02
C GLN A 212 -46.28 -3.47 19.25
N THR A 213 -45.82 -4.68 19.52
CA THR A 213 -46.70 -5.87 19.67
C THR A 213 -47.12 -6.13 21.12
N GLN A 214 -46.71 -5.33 22.10
CA GLN A 214 -47.05 -5.52 23.53
C GLN A 214 -48.14 -4.57 24.08
N THR A 215 -48.84 -3.80 23.26
CA THR A 215 -49.81 -2.82 23.77
C THR A 215 -51.26 -3.05 23.29
N VAL A 216 -51.68 -4.28 23.05
CA VAL A 216 -53.12 -4.59 22.88
C VAL A 216 -53.42 -5.91 23.57
N ALA A 217 -53.68 -5.87 24.89
CA ALA A 217 -54.47 -6.85 25.63
C ALA A 217 -54.92 -6.24 26.96
N ILE A 218 -56.00 -5.49 26.92
CA ILE A 218 -57.01 -5.33 28.03
C ILE A 218 -58.38 -5.35 27.37
#